data_0fbe54ac38436a80855615b32575a367
#
_entry.id   0fbe54ac38436a80855615b32575a367
#
_cell.length_a   1.000
_cell.length_b   1.000
_cell.length_c   1.000
_cell.angle_alpha   90.00
_cell.angle_beta   90.00
_cell.angle_gamma   90.00
#
_symmetry.space_group_name_H-M   'P 1'
#
loop_
_entity.id
_entity.type
_entity.pdbx_description
1 polymer ?
#
loop_
_entity_poly.entity_id
_entity_poly.type
_entity_poly.pdbx_seq_one_letter_code
_entity_poly.pdbx_strand_id
1 'polypeptide(L)'
;GEIIKRRIHAVMQHFEIKEDLFDSLCSSLGLDTKTGLLIKEGPIAIFSREVVVTSLINKLKECGVSGNSSTIEEIFKKVHENFLPDIYNYVKIIEDAKILFDKLKSVEIKLAVVTSDMHANTDAILKHLGLEKYFDLVIGKDDCSKAKKTGEPAKIALKKLNVKAENTISVGDAEMDYLMAKNAGLKGSILVATGQTPLEELLDYTPTSVEKLKEVHVD
;
A
#
# COMPACT_ATOMS: atom_id res chain seq x y z
N GLY A 1 3.38 6.68 7.78
CA GLY A 1 3.28 7.82 8.67
C GLY A 1 3.99 9.06 8.16
N GLU A 2 5.25 8.95 7.72
CA GLU A 2 6.11 10.11 7.38
C GLU A 2 5.53 11.02 6.28
N ILE A 3 5.09 10.48 5.17
CA ILE A 3 4.51 11.30 4.08
C ILE A 3 3.27 12.08 4.54
N ILE A 4 2.50 11.55 5.50
CA ILE A 4 1.32 12.24 6.03
C ILE A 4 1.78 13.43 6.88
N LYS A 5 2.77 13.25 7.73
CA LYS A 5 3.36 14.34 8.52
C LYS A 5 3.86 15.46 7.61
N ARG A 6 4.60 15.12 6.56
CA ARG A 6 5.08 16.11 5.56
C ARG A 6 3.93 16.84 4.84
N ARG A 7 2.86 16.13 4.51
CA ARG A 7 1.66 16.74 3.92
C ARG A 7 1.00 17.73 4.87
N ILE A 8 0.84 17.36 6.13
CA ILE A 8 0.24 18.23 7.14
C ILE A 8 1.12 19.45 7.39
N HIS A 9 2.44 19.29 7.57
CA HIS A 9 3.35 20.44 7.70
C HIS A 9 3.27 21.39 6.50
N ALA A 10 3.21 20.86 5.26
CA ALA A 10 3.08 21.69 4.08
C ALA A 10 1.75 22.46 4.02
N VAL A 11 0.66 21.82 4.46
CA VAL A 11 -0.65 22.47 4.60
C VAL A 11 -0.61 23.56 5.66
N MET A 12 -0.05 23.27 6.83
CA MET A 12 0.10 24.24 7.92
C MET A 12 0.95 25.45 7.50
N GLN A 13 2.04 25.20 6.80
CA GLN A 13 2.89 26.27 6.26
C GLN A 13 2.14 27.12 5.24
N HIS A 14 1.38 26.51 4.33
CA HIS A 14 0.63 27.22 3.30
C HIS A 14 -0.48 28.11 3.87
N PHE A 15 -1.16 27.67 4.91
CA PHE A 15 -2.27 28.37 5.54
C PHE A 15 -1.87 29.11 6.84
N GLU A 16 -0.58 29.20 7.14
CA GLU A 16 -0.03 29.85 8.35
C GLU A 16 -0.68 29.35 9.67
N ILE A 17 -0.87 28.04 9.76
CA ILE A 17 -1.51 27.35 10.89
C ILE A 17 -0.46 27.15 12.01
N LYS A 18 -0.88 27.38 13.26
CA LYS A 18 -0.02 27.19 14.43
C LYS A 18 0.33 25.73 14.67
N GLU A 19 1.52 25.48 15.19
CA GLU A 19 2.07 24.13 15.41
C GLU A 19 1.26 23.28 16.40
N ASP A 20 0.56 23.89 17.35
CA ASP A 20 -0.30 23.22 18.33
C ASP A 20 -1.47 22.43 17.70
N LEU A 21 -1.80 22.70 16.43
CA LEU A 21 -2.83 21.99 15.68
C LEU A 21 -2.30 20.79 14.89
N PHE A 22 -1.00 20.56 14.85
CA PHE A 22 -0.37 19.49 14.06
C PHE A 22 -0.95 18.11 14.37
N ASP A 23 -0.98 17.71 15.64
CA ASP A 23 -1.49 16.41 16.06
C ASP A 23 -2.97 16.22 15.70
N SER A 24 -3.76 17.29 15.87
CA SER A 24 -5.18 17.27 15.54
C SER A 24 -5.44 17.11 14.04
N LEU A 25 -4.66 17.76 13.20
CA LEU A 25 -4.72 17.63 11.74
C LEU A 25 -4.25 16.25 11.29
N CYS A 26 -3.17 15.73 11.85
CA CYS A 26 -2.71 14.37 11.56
C CYS A 26 -3.76 13.33 11.95
N SER A 27 -4.37 13.48 13.13
CA SER A 27 -5.41 12.59 13.64
C SER A 27 -6.66 12.61 12.77
N SER A 28 -7.04 13.76 12.20
CA SER A 28 -8.17 13.89 11.28
C SER A 28 -7.99 13.08 9.99
N LEU A 29 -6.76 12.75 9.63
CA LEU A 29 -6.41 11.88 8.51
C LEU A 29 -6.21 10.42 8.92
N GLY A 30 -6.25 10.12 10.21
CA GLY A 30 -6.05 8.78 10.73
C GLY A 30 -4.58 8.43 10.99
N LEU A 31 -3.74 9.40 11.34
CA LEU A 31 -2.38 9.17 11.81
C LEU A 31 -2.28 9.45 13.31
N ASP A 32 -1.85 8.45 14.07
CA ASP A 32 -1.39 8.65 15.45
C ASP A 32 0.05 9.17 15.43
N THR A 33 0.24 10.42 15.84
CA THR A 33 1.56 11.07 15.82
C THR A 33 2.52 10.53 16.87
N LYS A 34 2.00 9.93 17.95
CA LYS A 34 2.83 9.36 19.06
C LYS A 34 3.47 8.05 18.63
N THR A 35 2.69 7.18 17.99
CA THR A 35 3.17 5.88 17.51
C THR A 35 3.73 5.94 16.09
N GLY A 36 3.33 6.95 15.31
CA GLY A 36 3.64 7.06 13.88
C GLY A 36 2.85 6.09 13.00
N LEU A 37 1.90 5.35 13.58
CA LEU A 37 1.08 4.36 12.88
C LEU A 37 -0.21 4.95 12.35
N LEU A 38 -0.75 4.34 11.31
CA LEU A 38 -2.08 4.67 10.83
C LEU A 38 -3.13 4.07 11.77
N ILE A 39 -4.16 4.86 12.07
CA ILE A 39 -5.34 4.39 12.75
C ILE A 39 -6.14 3.55 11.74
N LYS A 40 -6.42 2.31 12.10
CA LYS A 40 -7.02 1.28 11.23
C LYS A 40 -8.31 1.76 10.54
N GLU A 41 -9.16 2.47 11.27
CA GLU A 41 -10.42 3.03 10.77
C GLU A 41 -10.29 4.48 10.32
N GLY A 42 -9.08 5.00 10.26
CA GLY A 42 -8.80 6.38 9.86
C GLY A 42 -9.01 6.62 8.37
N PRO A 43 -9.29 7.87 7.96
CA PRO A 43 -9.60 8.20 6.58
C PRO A 43 -8.59 7.70 5.54
N ILE A 44 -7.29 7.79 5.83
CA ILE A 44 -6.25 7.34 4.90
C ILE A 44 -6.23 5.81 4.73
N ALA A 45 -6.61 5.06 5.77
CA ALA A 45 -6.59 3.61 5.72
C ALA A 45 -7.74 3.02 4.89
N ILE A 46 -8.91 3.68 4.88
CA ILE A 46 -10.15 3.09 4.36
C ILE A 46 -10.68 3.81 3.11
N PHE A 47 -10.52 5.13 3.02
CA PHE A 47 -11.25 5.93 2.06
C PHE A 47 -10.42 6.38 0.86
N SER A 48 -11.13 6.79 -0.20
CA SER A 48 -10.53 7.39 -1.38
C SER A 48 -9.82 8.71 -1.05
N ARG A 49 -8.90 9.10 -1.91
CA ARG A 49 -8.18 10.37 -1.80
C ARG A 49 -9.11 11.57 -1.62
N GLU A 50 -10.22 11.60 -2.33
CA GLU A 50 -11.23 12.67 -2.26
C GLU A 50 -11.83 12.80 -0.86
N VAL A 51 -12.19 11.69 -0.23
CA VAL A 51 -12.72 11.66 1.15
C VAL A 51 -11.65 12.14 2.14
N VAL A 52 -10.40 11.70 1.98
CA VAL A 52 -9.27 12.15 2.81
C VAL A 52 -9.08 13.66 2.73
N VAL A 53 -9.10 14.24 1.52
CA VAL A 53 -8.99 15.68 1.32
C VAL A 53 -10.17 16.42 1.92
N THR A 54 -11.39 15.89 1.75
CA THR A 54 -12.60 16.46 2.36
C THR A 54 -12.55 16.46 3.88
N SER A 55 -12.07 15.37 4.49
CA SER A 55 -11.89 15.27 5.95
C SER A 55 -10.92 16.35 6.46
N LEU A 56 -9.80 16.55 5.75
CA LEU A 56 -8.85 17.60 6.10
C LEU A 56 -9.46 19.00 5.97
N ILE A 57 -10.20 19.28 4.89
CA ILE A 57 -10.87 20.57 4.69
C ILE A 57 -11.86 20.85 5.82
N ASN A 58 -12.65 19.87 6.23
CA ASN A 58 -13.58 20.01 7.32
C ASN A 58 -12.83 20.33 8.63
N LYS A 59 -11.72 19.66 8.89
CA LYS A 59 -10.89 19.94 10.06
C LYS A 59 -10.27 21.34 10.02
N LEU A 60 -9.80 21.77 8.86
CA LEU A 60 -9.30 23.14 8.68
C LEU A 60 -10.37 24.20 8.99
N LYS A 61 -11.62 23.98 8.53
CA LYS A 61 -12.75 24.87 8.84
C LYS A 61 -13.04 24.96 10.34
N GLU A 62 -12.96 23.83 11.07
CA GLU A 62 -13.11 23.84 12.54
C GLU A 62 -12.03 24.70 13.21
N CYS A 63 -10.83 24.76 12.60
CA CYS A 63 -9.73 25.60 13.06
C CYS A 63 -9.80 27.05 12.53
N GLY A 64 -10.89 27.45 11.88
CA GLY A 64 -11.07 28.80 11.33
C GLY A 64 -10.33 29.05 10.02
N VAL A 65 -9.83 28.01 9.35
CA VAL A 65 -9.06 28.10 8.12
C VAL A 65 -9.92 27.69 6.91
N SER A 66 -9.98 28.52 5.88
CA SER A 66 -10.68 28.22 4.64
C SER A 66 -9.73 27.57 3.64
N GLY A 67 -9.85 26.25 3.45
CA GLY A 67 -9.14 25.49 2.43
C GLY A 67 -10.09 25.03 1.33
N ASN A 68 -9.57 24.77 0.14
CA ASN A 68 -10.30 24.14 -0.96
C ASN A 68 -9.54 22.88 -1.46
N SER A 69 -10.29 22.00 -2.13
CA SER A 69 -9.77 20.71 -2.57
C SER A 69 -8.59 20.85 -3.54
N SER A 70 -8.67 21.76 -4.50
CA SER A 70 -7.62 21.97 -5.51
C SER A 70 -6.29 22.35 -4.86
N THR A 71 -6.30 23.29 -3.90
CA THR A 71 -5.08 23.71 -3.18
C THR A 71 -4.47 22.57 -2.37
N ILE A 72 -5.31 21.83 -1.64
CA ILE A 72 -4.82 20.67 -0.85
C ILE A 72 -4.22 19.59 -1.74
N GLU A 73 -4.89 19.28 -2.86
CA GLU A 73 -4.38 18.29 -3.84
C GLU A 73 -3.04 18.72 -4.43
N GLU A 74 -2.87 20.00 -4.76
CA GLU A 74 -1.61 20.53 -5.28
C GLU A 74 -0.48 20.47 -4.24
N ILE A 75 -0.76 20.84 -2.99
CA ILE A 75 0.20 20.71 -1.89
C ILE A 75 0.60 19.23 -1.71
N PHE A 76 -0.35 18.32 -1.69
CA PHE A 76 -0.09 16.91 -1.51
C PHE A 76 0.70 16.31 -2.68
N LYS A 77 0.47 16.78 -3.91
CA LYS A 77 1.24 16.40 -5.10
C LYS A 77 2.69 16.84 -4.98
N LYS A 78 2.94 18.12 -4.66
CA LYS A 78 4.29 18.64 -4.44
C LYS A 78 5.05 17.91 -3.35
N VAL A 79 4.37 17.63 -2.21
CA VAL A 79 4.98 16.86 -1.13
C VAL A 79 5.35 15.45 -1.58
N HIS A 80 4.49 14.80 -2.37
CA HIS A 80 4.78 13.46 -2.90
C HIS A 80 6.01 13.47 -3.82
N GLU A 81 6.06 14.40 -4.76
CA GLU A 81 7.19 14.56 -5.70
C GLU A 81 8.52 14.80 -4.95
N ASN A 82 8.49 15.65 -3.92
CA ASN A 82 9.66 15.93 -3.09
C ASN A 82 10.04 14.78 -2.15
N PHE A 83 9.08 13.90 -1.80
CA PHE A 83 9.33 12.76 -0.92
C PHE A 83 9.90 11.55 -1.66
N LEU A 84 9.62 11.42 -2.96
CA LEU A 84 10.07 10.26 -3.73
C LEU A 84 11.58 9.97 -3.61
N PRO A 85 12.50 10.95 -3.64
CA PRO A 85 13.92 10.69 -3.44
C PRO A 85 14.26 10.15 -2.06
N ASP A 86 13.46 10.53 -1.05
CA ASP A 86 13.67 10.13 0.36
C ASP A 86 13.03 8.80 0.71
N ILE A 87 12.10 8.28 -0.12
CA ILE A 87 11.31 7.07 0.18
C ILE A 87 12.22 5.88 0.51
N TYR A 88 13.37 5.80 -0.12
CA TYR A 88 14.35 4.74 0.05
C TYR A 88 14.90 4.63 1.49
N ASN A 89 14.86 5.73 2.26
CA ASN A 89 15.27 5.72 3.66
C ASN A 89 14.24 5.05 4.58
N TYR A 90 13.02 4.87 4.10
CA TYR A 90 11.88 4.36 4.88
C TYR A 90 11.42 2.96 4.45
N VAL A 91 11.81 2.50 3.25
CA VAL A 91 11.47 1.16 2.79
C VAL A 91 12.49 0.15 3.28
N LYS A 92 11.99 -0.97 3.79
CA LYS A 92 12.81 -2.09 4.28
C LYS A 92 12.26 -3.40 3.75
N ILE A 93 13.15 -4.34 3.52
CA ILE A 93 12.76 -5.70 3.16
C ILE A 93 12.16 -6.37 4.39
N ILE A 94 11.02 -7.04 4.20
CA ILE A 94 10.44 -7.90 5.24
C ILE A 94 11.41 -9.05 5.50
N GLU A 95 11.61 -9.39 6.76
CA GLU A 95 12.43 -10.52 7.19
C GLU A 95 12.04 -11.79 6.42
N ASP A 96 13.03 -12.58 6.03
CA ASP A 96 12.89 -13.83 5.27
C ASP A 96 12.37 -13.70 3.82
N ALA A 97 11.99 -12.50 3.34
CA ALA A 97 11.47 -12.34 1.98
C ALA A 97 12.44 -12.84 0.90
N LYS A 98 13.72 -12.50 0.99
CA LYS A 98 14.74 -12.99 0.03
C LYS A 98 14.88 -14.50 0.06
N ILE A 99 14.84 -15.11 1.23
CA ILE A 99 14.93 -16.57 1.41
C ILE A 99 13.78 -17.26 0.69
N LEU A 100 12.54 -16.71 0.86
CA LEU A 100 11.37 -17.22 0.17
C LEU A 100 11.50 -17.05 -1.35
N PHE A 101 11.93 -15.89 -1.83
CA PHE A 101 12.10 -15.65 -3.26
C PHE A 101 13.16 -16.55 -3.89
N ASP A 102 14.32 -16.76 -3.22
CA ASP A 102 15.34 -17.69 -3.68
C ASP A 102 14.79 -19.12 -3.82
N LYS A 103 14.00 -19.56 -2.84
CA LYS A 103 13.34 -20.87 -2.84
C LYS A 103 12.34 -21.01 -3.99
N LEU A 104 11.47 -20.01 -4.19
CA LEU A 104 10.52 -20.02 -5.29
C LEU A 104 11.19 -20.02 -6.66
N LYS A 105 12.26 -19.23 -6.83
CA LYS A 105 13.02 -19.21 -8.09
C LYS A 105 13.80 -20.50 -8.33
N SER A 106 14.28 -21.18 -7.28
CA SER A 106 14.99 -22.47 -7.42
C SER A 106 14.10 -23.61 -7.97
N VAL A 107 12.79 -23.47 -7.83
CA VAL A 107 11.78 -24.39 -8.39
C VAL A 107 11.03 -23.78 -9.58
N GLU A 108 11.62 -22.77 -10.22
CA GLU A 108 11.16 -22.12 -11.45
C GLU A 108 9.75 -21.50 -11.37
N ILE A 109 9.30 -21.13 -10.17
CA ILE A 109 8.03 -20.41 -10.00
C ILE A 109 8.17 -18.97 -10.52
N LYS A 110 7.22 -18.55 -11.36
CA LYS A 110 7.12 -17.18 -11.83
C LYS A 110 6.56 -16.29 -10.74
N LEU A 111 7.16 -15.13 -10.54
CA LEU A 111 6.76 -14.16 -9.54
C LEU A 111 6.30 -12.86 -10.18
N ALA A 112 5.17 -12.33 -9.72
CA ALA A 112 4.68 -11.02 -10.12
C ALA A 112 4.34 -10.16 -8.92
N VAL A 113 4.63 -8.86 -9.02
CA VAL A 113 4.11 -7.85 -8.11
C VAL A 113 2.82 -7.28 -8.71
N VAL A 114 1.74 -7.28 -7.91
CA VAL A 114 0.49 -6.58 -8.24
C VAL A 114 0.19 -5.61 -7.10
N THR A 115 0.31 -4.32 -7.36
CA THR A 115 0.26 -3.28 -6.33
C THR A 115 -0.77 -2.19 -6.61
N SER A 116 -1.18 -1.50 -5.56
CA SER A 116 -1.97 -0.26 -5.66
C SER A 116 -1.10 0.98 -5.81
N ASP A 117 0.23 0.84 -5.83
CA ASP A 117 1.15 1.93 -6.12
C ASP A 117 1.40 2.06 -7.64
N MET A 118 2.03 3.17 -8.04
CA MET A 118 2.41 3.40 -9.44
C MET A 118 3.50 2.40 -9.87
N HIS A 119 3.44 1.94 -11.12
CA HIS A 119 4.41 1.03 -11.70
C HIS A 119 5.86 1.53 -11.51
N ALA A 120 6.11 2.76 -11.95
CA ALA A 120 7.45 3.35 -11.87
C ALA A 120 8.00 3.45 -10.44
N ASN A 121 7.15 3.74 -9.44
CA ASN A 121 7.57 3.76 -8.03
C ASN A 121 7.92 2.36 -7.53
N THR A 122 7.12 1.37 -7.90
CA THR A 122 7.35 -0.03 -7.53
C THR A 122 8.66 -0.53 -8.10
N ASP A 123 8.93 -0.31 -9.38
CA ASP A 123 10.19 -0.69 -10.02
C ASP A 123 11.39 -0.04 -9.35
N ALA A 124 11.29 1.26 -9.04
CA ALA A 124 12.37 1.99 -8.36
C ALA A 124 12.64 1.43 -6.96
N ILE A 125 11.60 1.07 -6.19
CA ILE A 125 11.73 0.46 -4.87
C ILE A 125 12.35 -0.95 -4.99
N LEU A 126 11.87 -1.78 -5.90
CA LEU A 126 12.42 -3.13 -6.13
C LEU A 126 13.91 -3.07 -6.49
N LYS A 127 14.28 -2.15 -7.37
CA LYS A 127 15.68 -1.92 -7.76
C LYS A 127 16.52 -1.46 -6.58
N HIS A 128 16.03 -0.49 -5.80
CA HIS A 128 16.74 0.00 -4.60
C HIS A 128 17.01 -1.13 -3.60
N LEU A 129 16.03 -2.03 -3.40
CA LEU A 129 16.15 -3.17 -2.49
C LEU A 129 16.90 -4.36 -3.10
N GLY A 130 17.29 -4.31 -4.39
CA GLY A 130 17.92 -5.41 -5.12
C GLY A 130 17.00 -6.64 -5.26
N LEU A 131 15.70 -6.37 -5.42
CA LEU A 131 14.65 -7.39 -5.54
C LEU A 131 14.14 -7.56 -6.98
N GLU A 132 14.45 -6.66 -7.90
CA GLU A 132 13.96 -6.68 -9.27
C GLU A 132 14.23 -8.00 -10.00
N LYS A 133 15.35 -8.63 -9.69
CA LYS A 133 15.76 -9.91 -10.30
C LYS A 133 14.82 -11.10 -9.99
N TYR A 134 14.01 -10.98 -8.96
CA TYR A 134 13.08 -12.06 -8.56
C TYR A 134 11.76 -12.02 -9.33
N PHE A 135 11.37 -10.86 -9.82
CA PHE A 135 10.05 -10.67 -10.38
C PHE A 135 10.07 -10.68 -11.90
N ASP A 136 9.24 -11.53 -12.47
CA ASP A 136 9.06 -11.67 -13.92
C ASP A 136 8.11 -10.58 -14.47
N LEU A 137 7.33 -9.91 -13.59
CA LEU A 137 6.36 -8.89 -13.96
C LEU A 137 6.01 -7.98 -12.79
N VAL A 138 5.80 -6.71 -13.09
CA VAL A 138 5.17 -5.73 -12.19
C VAL A 138 3.87 -5.23 -12.83
N ILE A 139 2.81 -5.12 -12.05
CA ILE A 139 1.54 -4.48 -12.40
C ILE A 139 1.25 -3.42 -11.35
N GLY A 140 1.41 -2.17 -11.69
CA GLY A 140 1.04 -1.02 -10.88
C GLY A 140 -0.43 -0.62 -11.08
N LYS A 141 -0.91 0.33 -10.29
CA LYS A 141 -2.29 0.84 -10.44
C LYS A 141 -2.55 1.54 -11.77
N ASP A 142 -1.52 2.06 -12.41
CA ASP A 142 -1.55 2.74 -13.71
C ASP A 142 -1.52 1.78 -14.91
N ASP A 143 -1.18 0.50 -14.69
CA ASP A 143 -1.27 -0.55 -15.71
C ASP A 143 -2.69 -1.10 -15.88
N CYS A 144 -3.63 -0.75 -14.99
CA CYS A 144 -5.00 -1.23 -15.02
C CYS A 144 -5.99 -0.15 -14.56
N SER A 145 -7.04 0.08 -15.36
CA SER A 145 -8.09 1.06 -15.01
C SER A 145 -9.01 0.60 -13.87
N LYS A 146 -8.92 -0.68 -13.46
CA LYS A 146 -9.74 -1.27 -12.40
C LYS A 146 -8.94 -1.41 -11.11
N ALA A 147 -9.62 -1.22 -9.97
CA ALA A 147 -9.00 -1.37 -8.65
C ALA A 147 -8.53 -2.80 -8.41
N LYS A 148 -7.46 -2.97 -7.61
CA LYS A 148 -6.84 -4.27 -7.28
C LYS A 148 -7.86 -5.32 -6.85
N LYS A 149 -8.80 -4.98 -5.96
CA LYS A 149 -9.84 -5.87 -5.43
C LYS A 149 -10.76 -6.50 -6.49
N THR A 150 -10.84 -5.94 -7.70
CA THR A 150 -11.67 -6.48 -8.78
C THR A 150 -11.11 -7.76 -9.41
N GLY A 151 -9.84 -8.07 -9.15
CA GLY A 151 -9.14 -9.19 -9.78
C GLY A 151 -8.59 -8.89 -11.19
N GLU A 152 -8.98 -7.79 -11.81
CA GLU A 152 -8.53 -7.47 -13.18
C GLU A 152 -7.00 -7.28 -13.27
N PRO A 153 -6.30 -6.61 -12.33
CA PRO A 153 -4.83 -6.54 -12.36
C PRO A 153 -4.17 -7.92 -12.32
N ALA A 154 -4.70 -8.84 -11.51
CA ALA A 154 -4.19 -10.22 -11.47
C ALA A 154 -4.45 -10.97 -12.79
N LYS A 155 -5.61 -10.80 -13.42
CA LYS A 155 -5.89 -11.40 -14.75
C LYS A 155 -4.95 -10.88 -15.83
N ILE A 156 -4.58 -9.59 -15.78
CA ILE A 156 -3.54 -9.02 -16.66
C ILE A 156 -2.21 -9.72 -16.42
N ALA A 157 -1.81 -9.92 -15.17
CA ALA A 157 -0.58 -10.62 -14.82
C ALA A 157 -0.58 -12.06 -15.32
N LEU A 158 -1.66 -12.82 -15.11
CA LEU A 158 -1.82 -14.18 -15.60
C LEU A 158 -1.64 -14.27 -17.13
N LYS A 159 -2.27 -13.35 -17.85
CA LYS A 159 -2.16 -13.29 -19.31
C LYS A 159 -0.74 -12.99 -19.77
N LYS A 160 -0.10 -11.97 -19.18
CA LYS A 160 1.27 -11.56 -19.55
C LYS A 160 2.29 -12.67 -19.26
N LEU A 161 2.14 -13.37 -18.14
CA LEU A 161 3.02 -14.47 -17.74
C LEU A 161 2.68 -15.82 -18.42
N ASN A 162 1.55 -15.88 -19.13
CA ASN A 162 1.02 -17.11 -19.73
C ASN A 162 0.89 -18.24 -18.70
N VAL A 163 0.22 -17.94 -17.57
CA VAL A 163 -0.06 -18.89 -16.49
C VAL A 163 -1.56 -18.96 -16.22
N LYS A 164 -2.02 -20.13 -15.73
CA LYS A 164 -3.42 -20.34 -15.41
C LYS A 164 -3.73 -19.88 -13.97
N ALA A 165 -4.94 -19.35 -13.77
CA ALA A 165 -5.41 -18.92 -12.45
C ALA A 165 -5.41 -20.08 -11.43
N GLU A 166 -5.80 -21.28 -11.85
CA GLU A 166 -5.82 -22.51 -11.05
C GLU A 166 -4.44 -22.96 -10.54
N ASN A 167 -3.34 -22.45 -11.15
CA ASN A 167 -1.96 -22.74 -10.77
C ASN A 167 -1.28 -21.54 -10.10
N THR A 168 -2.05 -20.54 -9.69
CA THR A 168 -1.53 -19.28 -9.16
C THR A 168 -2.14 -18.98 -7.80
N ILE A 169 -1.33 -18.54 -6.86
CA ILE A 169 -1.76 -18.03 -5.56
C ILE A 169 -1.36 -16.56 -5.40
N SER A 170 -2.13 -15.83 -4.60
CA SER A 170 -1.78 -14.49 -4.13
C SER A 170 -1.14 -14.57 -2.75
N VAL A 171 -0.11 -13.77 -2.50
CA VAL A 171 0.43 -13.52 -1.16
C VAL A 171 0.33 -12.01 -0.90
N GLY A 172 -0.27 -11.63 0.21
CA GLY A 172 -0.49 -10.22 0.56
C GLY A 172 -0.76 -10.02 2.05
N ASP A 173 -1.09 -8.81 2.46
CA ASP A 173 -1.25 -8.42 3.87
C ASP A 173 -2.60 -7.76 4.19
N ALA A 174 -3.53 -7.77 3.22
CA ALA A 174 -4.80 -7.07 3.36
C ALA A 174 -5.97 -7.82 2.71
N GLU A 175 -7.19 -7.50 3.14
CA GLU A 175 -8.44 -7.95 2.51
C GLU A 175 -8.41 -7.80 0.99
N MET A 176 -7.83 -6.71 0.50
CA MET A 176 -7.78 -6.40 -0.92
C MET A 176 -7.00 -7.45 -1.73
N ASP A 177 -5.99 -8.09 -1.13
CA ASP A 177 -5.22 -9.19 -1.73
C ASP A 177 -6.06 -10.46 -1.85
N TYR A 178 -6.83 -10.77 -0.80
CA TYR A 178 -7.78 -11.87 -0.82
C TYR A 178 -8.87 -11.67 -1.88
N LEU A 179 -9.49 -10.48 -1.90
CA LEU A 179 -10.53 -10.16 -2.88
C LEU A 179 -10.00 -10.20 -4.31
N MET A 180 -8.78 -9.74 -4.54
CA MET A 180 -8.11 -9.84 -5.84
C MET A 180 -7.98 -11.30 -6.28
N ALA A 181 -7.47 -12.16 -5.40
CA ALA A 181 -7.31 -13.59 -5.70
C ALA A 181 -8.65 -14.25 -6.01
N LYS A 182 -9.65 -14.05 -5.17
CA LYS A 182 -11.00 -14.57 -5.32
C LYS A 182 -11.66 -14.14 -6.64
N ASN A 183 -11.61 -12.84 -6.94
CA ASN A 183 -12.24 -12.26 -8.12
C ASN A 183 -11.48 -12.55 -9.44
N ALA A 184 -10.19 -12.88 -9.34
CA ALA A 184 -9.40 -13.37 -10.47
C ALA A 184 -9.52 -14.89 -10.70
N GLY A 185 -10.15 -15.62 -9.77
CA GLY A 185 -10.27 -17.07 -9.81
C GLY A 185 -8.96 -17.80 -9.56
N LEU A 186 -8.06 -17.21 -8.75
CA LEU A 186 -6.81 -17.86 -8.39
C LEU A 186 -7.07 -19.10 -7.52
N LYS A 187 -6.11 -20.03 -7.48
CA LYS A 187 -6.16 -21.24 -6.64
C LYS A 187 -6.37 -20.91 -5.16
N GLY A 188 -5.84 -19.77 -4.71
CA GLY A 188 -5.98 -19.33 -3.33
C GLY A 188 -5.25 -18.04 -3.02
N SER A 189 -5.32 -17.65 -1.75
CA SER A 189 -4.61 -16.52 -1.19
C SER A 189 -3.98 -16.92 0.14
N ILE A 190 -2.74 -16.51 0.37
CA ILE A 190 -2.08 -16.54 1.67
C ILE A 190 -1.99 -15.10 2.14
N LEU A 191 -2.53 -14.81 3.33
CA LEU A 191 -2.39 -13.49 3.94
C LEU A 191 -1.33 -13.54 5.05
N VAL A 192 -0.47 -12.53 5.09
CA VAL A 192 0.67 -12.45 6.01
C VAL A 192 0.54 -11.21 6.86
N ALA A 193 0.52 -11.36 8.19
CA ALA A 193 0.35 -10.25 9.14
C ALA A 193 1.64 -9.39 9.27
N THR A 194 2.27 -9.05 8.14
CA THR A 194 3.46 -8.18 8.07
C THR A 194 3.10 -6.72 7.78
N GLY A 195 1.84 -6.45 7.48
CA GLY A 195 1.30 -5.12 7.21
C GLY A 195 0.59 -4.50 8.42
N GLN A 196 -0.49 -3.79 8.15
CA GLN A 196 -1.29 -3.11 9.18
C GLN A 196 -2.43 -3.96 9.73
N THR A 197 -2.79 -5.06 9.05
CA THR A 197 -3.89 -5.93 9.44
C THR A 197 -3.36 -7.04 10.35
N PRO A 198 -3.88 -7.17 11.59
CA PRO A 198 -3.45 -8.22 12.51
C PRO A 198 -3.94 -9.60 12.03
N LEU A 199 -3.24 -10.66 12.47
CA LEU A 199 -3.52 -12.03 12.05
C LEU A 199 -4.97 -12.45 12.31
N GLU A 200 -5.52 -12.09 13.46
CA GLU A 200 -6.90 -12.44 13.84
C GLU A 200 -7.92 -11.99 12.79
N GLU A 201 -7.74 -10.78 12.24
CA GLU A 201 -8.62 -10.26 11.21
C GLU A 201 -8.35 -10.88 9.84
N LEU A 202 -7.09 -11.18 9.53
CA LEU A 202 -6.75 -11.87 8.28
C LEU A 202 -7.36 -13.27 8.21
N LEU A 203 -7.48 -13.95 9.35
CA LEU A 203 -8.10 -15.27 9.48
C LEU A 203 -9.61 -15.26 9.17
N ASP A 204 -10.29 -14.11 9.30
CA ASP A 204 -11.69 -13.96 8.89
C ASP A 204 -11.88 -14.07 7.37
N TYR A 205 -10.84 -13.73 6.59
CA TYR A 205 -10.87 -13.82 5.12
C TYR A 205 -10.44 -15.19 4.61
N THR A 206 -9.37 -15.76 5.17
CA THR A 206 -8.87 -17.07 4.76
C THR A 206 -8.11 -17.78 5.88
N PRO A 207 -8.35 -19.11 6.07
CA PRO A 207 -7.64 -19.89 7.07
C PRO A 207 -6.15 -20.09 6.75
N THR A 208 -5.72 -19.74 5.55
CA THR A 208 -4.30 -19.78 5.13
C THR A 208 -3.53 -18.52 5.51
N SER A 209 -4.05 -17.71 6.45
CA SER A 209 -3.35 -16.55 6.98
C SER A 209 -2.27 -16.99 7.98
N VAL A 210 -1.11 -16.31 7.91
CA VAL A 210 0.07 -16.59 8.75
C VAL A 210 0.62 -15.32 9.36
N GLU A 211 1.36 -15.45 10.47
CA GLU A 211 1.94 -14.28 11.14
C GLU A 211 3.18 -13.75 10.41
N LYS A 212 4.03 -14.65 9.91
CA LYS A 212 5.32 -14.31 9.31
C LYS A 212 5.50 -14.96 7.95
N LEU A 213 6.26 -14.30 7.08
CA LEU A 213 6.51 -14.76 5.73
C LEU A 213 7.24 -16.12 5.67
N LYS A 214 8.07 -16.45 6.67
CA LYS A 214 8.76 -17.75 6.79
C LYS A 214 7.82 -18.96 6.95
N GLU A 215 6.57 -18.71 7.33
CA GLU A 215 5.55 -19.76 7.47
C GLU A 215 4.90 -20.13 6.13
N VAL A 216 5.21 -19.37 5.08
CA VAL A 216 4.81 -19.73 3.71
C VAL A 216 5.74 -20.82 3.20
N HIS A 217 5.21 -22.04 3.06
CA HIS A 217 5.95 -23.18 2.59
C HIS A 217 5.81 -23.39 1.08
N VAL A 218 6.89 -23.90 0.48
CA VAL A 218 6.96 -24.28 -0.93
C VAL A 218 7.28 -25.78 -0.93
N ASP A 219 6.27 -26.59 -1.24
CA ASP A 219 6.37 -28.05 -1.34
C ASP A 219 6.59 -28.48 -2.79
#